data_390b97755af9e196377b68ef5a956d08
#
_entry.id   390b97755af9e196377b68ef5a956d08
#
_cell.length_a   1.000
_cell.length_b   1.000
_cell.length_c   1.000
_cell.angle_alpha   90.00
_cell.angle_beta   90.00
_cell.angle_gamma   90.00
#
_symmetry.space_group_name_H-M   'P 1'
#
loop_
_entity.id
_entity.type
_entity.pdbx_description
1 polymer ?
#
loop_
_entity_poly.entity_id
_entity_poly.type
_entity_poly.pdbx_seq_one_letter_code
_entity_poly.pdbx_strand_id
1 'polypeptide(L)'
;MSKLRNSLCELCTALIFFCGCSNEPLQPIRSGEIWPDNNGEHINAHGGGVMYHDGTYYWFGENKCDTTSSAMVGVMCYSSRNLTDWKNEGVALSVVDNDSSDIARGCILERPKVIYNAKTGKFVMWFHLELKGKGYAAARAGVAVSDTPAGPYRFIRSGRVNAGKLPVDMDGQAVAVLDTLNAKNYEKWWTPEWTDAVNKGLIVKRDLDGGQMSRDMTLYVDEDGKAYHIYSSEENLTLQIAELSDDYLSHTGNYVRVAPAGHNEAPAIFKKDGTYWMITSGCTGWAPNCLLYT
;
A
#
# COMPACT_ATOMS: atom_id res chain seq x y z
N MET A 1 -62.80 -14.59 -61.31
CA MET A 1 -62.03 -13.49 -60.81
C MET A 1 -61.66 -13.81 -59.37
N SER A 2 -60.52 -14.41 -59.16
CA SER A 2 -60.04 -14.78 -57.80
C SER A 2 -58.75 -14.02 -57.52
N LYS A 3 -58.70 -13.27 -56.44
CA LYS A 3 -57.52 -12.56 -55.99
C LYS A 3 -56.67 -13.47 -55.12
N LEU A 4 -55.48 -13.77 -55.56
CA LEU A 4 -54.42 -14.35 -54.76
C LEU A 4 -53.97 -13.32 -53.68
N ARG A 5 -53.95 -13.72 -52.42
CA ARG A 5 -53.28 -13.02 -51.37
C ARG A 5 -51.99 -13.76 -51.05
N ASN A 6 -50.86 -13.12 -51.33
CA ASN A 6 -49.54 -13.58 -50.91
C ASN A 6 -49.37 -13.27 -49.40
N SER A 7 -49.11 -14.32 -48.65
CA SER A 7 -48.71 -14.19 -47.23
C SER A 7 -47.19 -14.31 -47.21
N LEU A 8 -46.52 -13.20 -46.90
CA LEU A 8 -45.10 -13.17 -46.58
C LEU A 8 -44.94 -13.65 -45.12
N CYS A 9 -44.26 -14.77 -44.97
CA CYS A 9 -43.85 -15.26 -43.67
C CYS A 9 -42.48 -14.63 -43.36
N GLU A 10 -42.43 -13.65 -42.47
CA GLU A 10 -41.17 -13.10 -41.97
C GLU A 10 -40.57 -14.08 -40.95
N LEU A 11 -39.45 -14.68 -41.35
CA LEU A 11 -38.63 -15.55 -40.51
C LEU A 11 -37.75 -14.62 -39.61
N CYS A 12 -38.19 -14.31 -38.42
CA CYS A 12 -37.34 -13.67 -37.39
C CYS A 12 -36.31 -14.67 -36.90
N THR A 13 -35.08 -14.61 -37.40
CA THR A 13 -33.96 -15.38 -36.89
C THR A 13 -33.44 -14.65 -35.62
N ALA A 14 -33.86 -15.11 -34.44
CA ALA A 14 -33.27 -14.65 -33.17
C ALA A 14 -31.86 -15.22 -33.07
N LEU A 15 -30.85 -14.36 -33.23
CA LEU A 15 -29.47 -14.66 -32.83
C LEU A 15 -29.40 -14.71 -31.29
N ILE A 16 -29.42 -15.92 -30.76
CA ILE A 16 -29.10 -16.15 -29.36
C ILE A 16 -27.57 -16.07 -29.23
N PHE A 17 -27.07 -14.96 -28.75
CA PHE A 17 -25.68 -14.88 -28.26
C PHE A 17 -25.57 -15.76 -27.02
N PHE A 18 -25.06 -16.97 -27.16
CA PHE A 18 -24.53 -17.74 -26.05
C PHE A 18 -23.29 -17.01 -25.56
N CYS A 19 -23.43 -16.19 -24.50
CA CYS A 19 -22.30 -15.77 -23.71
C CYS A 19 -21.81 -17.02 -22.97
N GLY A 20 -20.96 -17.80 -23.62
CA GLY A 20 -20.27 -18.91 -22.98
C GLY A 20 -19.35 -18.35 -21.90
N CYS A 21 -19.77 -18.46 -20.64
CA CYS A 21 -18.81 -18.44 -19.55
C CYS A 21 -17.92 -19.67 -19.75
N SER A 22 -16.77 -19.51 -20.36
CA SER A 22 -15.73 -20.52 -20.34
C SER A 22 -15.27 -20.65 -18.90
N ASN A 23 -15.75 -21.65 -18.18
CA ASN A 23 -15.15 -22.13 -16.95
C ASN A 23 -13.81 -22.80 -17.32
N GLU A 24 -12.84 -22.01 -17.76
CA GLU A 24 -11.46 -22.48 -17.82
C GLU A 24 -11.07 -22.84 -16.38
N PRO A 25 -10.54 -24.05 -16.14
CA PRO A 25 -10.08 -24.42 -14.83
C PRO A 25 -9.01 -23.41 -14.38
N LEU A 26 -9.15 -22.88 -13.17
CA LEU A 26 -8.16 -21.99 -12.58
C LEU A 26 -6.78 -22.63 -12.69
N GLN A 27 -5.87 -21.98 -13.39
CA GLN A 27 -4.49 -22.43 -13.45
C GLN A 27 -3.89 -22.36 -12.04
N PRO A 28 -3.13 -23.38 -11.59
CA PRO A 28 -2.54 -23.33 -10.28
C PRO A 28 -1.50 -22.24 -10.20
N ILE A 29 -1.50 -21.49 -9.11
CA ILE A 29 -0.42 -20.55 -8.78
C ILE A 29 0.86 -21.34 -8.55
N ARG A 30 1.89 -21.08 -9.34
CA ARG A 30 3.19 -21.75 -9.26
C ARG A 30 4.17 -20.87 -8.46
N SER A 31 4.29 -21.16 -7.18
CA SER A 31 5.23 -20.46 -6.32
C SER A 31 6.67 -20.75 -6.71
N GLY A 32 7.53 -19.70 -6.68
CA GLY A 32 8.96 -19.81 -6.97
C GLY A 32 9.32 -19.84 -8.46
N GLU A 33 8.34 -19.77 -9.36
CA GLU A 33 8.58 -19.60 -10.79
C GLU A 33 8.53 -18.11 -11.18
N ILE A 34 9.15 -17.78 -12.31
CA ILE A 34 9.01 -16.46 -12.93
C ILE A 34 7.61 -16.34 -13.50
N TRP A 35 6.90 -15.28 -13.13
CA TRP A 35 5.56 -15.01 -13.66
C TRP A 35 5.65 -14.02 -14.81
N PRO A 36 5.32 -14.44 -16.03
CA PRO A 36 5.28 -13.54 -17.18
C PRO A 36 3.98 -12.73 -17.21
N ASP A 37 4.05 -11.55 -17.81
CA ASP A 37 2.86 -10.81 -18.25
C ASP A 37 2.35 -11.31 -19.62
N ASN A 38 1.32 -10.66 -20.14
CA ASN A 38 0.74 -10.98 -21.46
C ASN A 38 1.68 -10.75 -22.67
N ASN A 39 2.82 -10.10 -22.44
CA ASN A 39 3.85 -9.91 -23.45
C ASN A 39 4.98 -10.94 -23.34
N GLY A 40 4.91 -11.84 -22.35
CA GLY A 40 5.96 -12.82 -22.04
C GLY A 40 7.11 -12.26 -21.21
N GLU A 41 7.01 -11.01 -20.73
CA GLU A 41 8.01 -10.36 -19.91
C GLU A 41 7.78 -10.62 -18.42
N HIS A 42 8.84 -10.71 -17.65
CA HIS A 42 8.75 -10.89 -16.20
C HIS A 42 7.99 -9.71 -15.55
N ILE A 43 7.01 -10.01 -14.70
CA ILE A 43 6.27 -9.02 -13.92
C ILE A 43 7.24 -8.29 -12.99
N ASN A 44 7.37 -6.98 -13.17
CA ASN A 44 8.21 -6.11 -12.34
C ASN A 44 7.33 -5.23 -11.45
N ALA A 45 6.91 -5.80 -10.32
CA ALA A 45 5.99 -5.19 -9.35
C ALA A 45 6.45 -5.45 -7.92
N HIS A 46 7.70 -5.07 -7.61
CA HIS A 46 8.32 -5.31 -6.32
C HIS A 46 7.58 -4.60 -5.18
N GLY A 47 7.53 -5.25 -4.00
CA GLY A 47 7.02 -4.67 -2.75
C GLY A 47 5.57 -4.21 -2.79
N GLY A 48 4.82 -4.61 -3.78
CA GLY A 48 3.51 -4.08 -4.10
C GLY A 48 2.35 -4.66 -3.32
N GLY A 49 1.16 -4.43 -3.85
CA GLY A 49 -0.10 -4.93 -3.34
C GLY A 49 -1.10 -5.17 -4.45
N VAL A 50 -2.07 -6.02 -4.16
CA VAL A 50 -3.16 -6.36 -5.07
C VAL A 50 -4.44 -5.74 -4.54
N MET A 51 -5.13 -4.98 -5.40
CA MET A 51 -6.48 -4.46 -5.16
C MET A 51 -7.46 -5.24 -6.04
N TYR A 52 -8.63 -5.60 -5.48
CA TYR A 52 -9.75 -6.13 -6.24
C TYR A 52 -10.81 -5.06 -6.46
N HIS A 53 -11.24 -4.88 -7.71
CA HIS A 53 -12.29 -3.93 -8.06
C HIS A 53 -13.03 -4.42 -9.31
N ASP A 54 -14.36 -4.47 -9.24
CA ASP A 54 -15.28 -4.85 -10.34
C ASP A 54 -14.83 -6.09 -11.13
N GLY A 55 -14.57 -7.21 -10.42
CA GLY A 55 -14.23 -8.49 -11.05
C GLY A 55 -12.80 -8.58 -11.56
N THR A 56 -11.95 -7.58 -11.27
CA THR A 56 -10.56 -7.52 -11.74
C THR A 56 -9.61 -7.28 -10.57
N TYR A 57 -8.52 -8.01 -10.55
CA TYR A 57 -7.39 -7.79 -9.64
C TYR A 57 -6.39 -6.86 -10.31
N TYR A 58 -5.90 -5.87 -9.57
CA TYR A 58 -4.88 -4.93 -10.01
C TYR A 58 -3.67 -5.04 -9.08
N TRP A 59 -2.55 -5.48 -9.63
CA TRP A 59 -1.29 -5.60 -8.90
C TRP A 59 -0.42 -4.38 -9.19
N PHE A 60 -0.15 -3.60 -8.16
CA PHE A 60 0.75 -2.46 -8.20
C PHE A 60 2.06 -2.83 -7.55
N GLY A 61 3.16 -2.37 -8.10
CA GLY A 61 4.47 -2.55 -7.51
C GLY A 61 5.50 -1.62 -8.13
N GLU A 62 6.57 -1.39 -7.40
CA GLU A 62 7.66 -0.57 -7.90
C GLU A 62 8.40 -1.28 -9.03
N ASN A 63 8.72 -0.53 -10.10
CA ASN A 63 9.62 -1.00 -11.14
C ASN A 63 11.06 -0.96 -10.61
N LYS A 64 11.61 -2.12 -10.33
CA LYS A 64 13.01 -2.26 -9.89
C LYS A 64 13.93 -2.47 -11.09
N CYS A 65 15.12 -1.87 -11.04
CA CYS A 65 16.22 -2.26 -11.90
C CYS A 65 17.29 -2.98 -11.08
N ASP A 66 18.11 -3.79 -11.73
CA ASP A 66 19.06 -4.70 -11.06
C ASP A 66 20.21 -3.98 -10.33
N THR A 67 20.38 -2.70 -10.55
CA THR A 67 21.56 -1.96 -10.10
C THR A 67 21.31 -0.94 -8.99
N THR A 68 20.04 -0.60 -8.71
CA THR A 68 19.73 0.43 -7.71
C THR A 68 18.31 0.29 -7.13
N SER A 69 18.15 0.70 -5.85
CA SER A 69 16.83 0.90 -5.23
C SER A 69 16.16 2.20 -5.68
N SER A 70 16.87 3.09 -6.37
CA SER A 70 16.32 4.37 -6.83
C SER A 70 15.28 4.16 -7.94
N ALA A 71 14.14 4.82 -7.82
CA ALA A 71 13.06 4.74 -8.78
C ALA A 71 13.44 5.47 -10.09
N MET A 72 13.56 4.73 -11.17
CA MET A 72 13.86 5.26 -12.51
C MET A 72 12.61 5.35 -13.38
N VAL A 73 11.58 4.58 -13.07
CA VAL A 73 10.28 4.52 -13.78
C VAL A 73 9.14 4.94 -12.88
N GLY A 74 8.96 4.26 -11.74
CA GLY A 74 7.89 4.48 -10.79
C GLY A 74 7.11 3.21 -10.47
N VAL A 75 5.78 3.29 -10.39
CA VAL A 75 4.89 2.18 -10.05
C VAL A 75 4.30 1.58 -11.32
N MET A 76 4.47 0.28 -11.49
CA MET A 76 3.79 -0.50 -12.54
C MET A 76 2.41 -0.97 -12.08
N CYS A 77 1.53 -1.23 -13.04
CA CYS A 77 0.24 -1.88 -12.81
C CYS A 77 0.08 -3.07 -13.75
N TYR A 78 -0.43 -4.16 -13.19
CA TYR A 78 -0.84 -5.35 -13.93
C TYR A 78 -2.26 -5.71 -13.52
N SER A 79 -3.08 -6.20 -14.46
CA SER A 79 -4.45 -6.62 -14.18
C SER A 79 -4.67 -8.09 -14.47
N SER A 80 -5.57 -8.73 -13.71
CA SER A 80 -5.93 -10.13 -13.88
C SER A 80 -7.36 -10.39 -13.44
N ARG A 81 -8.03 -11.39 -14.05
CA ARG A 81 -9.32 -11.90 -13.56
C ARG A 81 -9.22 -13.19 -12.78
N ASN A 82 -8.06 -13.83 -12.77
CA ASN A 82 -7.86 -15.17 -12.21
C ASN A 82 -6.59 -15.30 -11.34
N LEU A 83 -5.81 -14.22 -11.15
CA LEU A 83 -4.55 -14.18 -10.41
C LEU A 83 -3.38 -14.97 -11.04
N THR A 84 -3.56 -15.53 -12.23
CA THR A 84 -2.53 -16.28 -12.94
C THR A 84 -2.12 -15.64 -14.26
N ASP A 85 -3.09 -15.08 -15.00
CA ASP A 85 -2.85 -14.44 -16.28
C ASP A 85 -2.88 -12.92 -16.08
N TRP A 86 -1.71 -12.30 -16.18
CA TRP A 86 -1.53 -10.89 -15.89
C TRP A 86 -1.32 -10.07 -17.15
N LYS A 87 -2.16 -9.07 -17.35
CA LYS A 87 -2.01 -8.07 -18.41
C LYS A 87 -1.21 -6.90 -17.88
N ASN A 88 -0.18 -6.51 -18.62
CA ASN A 88 0.58 -5.30 -18.33
C ASN A 88 -0.23 -4.05 -18.70
N GLU A 89 -0.61 -3.26 -17.71
CA GLU A 89 -1.35 -2.00 -17.89
C GLU A 89 -0.40 -0.79 -18.02
N GLY A 90 0.90 -1.00 -17.84
CA GLY A 90 1.92 0.03 -17.94
C GLY A 90 2.23 0.72 -16.62
N VAL A 91 2.73 1.96 -16.71
CA VAL A 91 3.15 2.76 -15.56
C VAL A 91 1.95 3.47 -14.94
N ALA A 92 1.58 3.06 -13.73
CA ALA A 92 0.47 3.67 -12.98
C ALA A 92 0.84 5.04 -12.40
N LEU A 93 2.04 5.18 -11.82
CA LEU A 93 2.58 6.44 -11.30
C LEU A 93 4.03 6.60 -11.77
N SER A 94 4.31 7.61 -12.58
CA SER A 94 5.66 7.90 -13.05
C SER A 94 6.41 8.82 -12.08
N VAL A 95 7.71 8.55 -11.89
CA VAL A 95 8.62 9.57 -11.37
C VAL A 95 8.80 10.67 -12.39
N VAL A 96 9.23 11.85 -11.96
CA VAL A 96 9.34 13.03 -12.82
C VAL A 96 10.78 13.54 -12.94
N ASP A 97 11.12 14.10 -14.10
CA ASP A 97 12.43 14.74 -14.35
C ASP A 97 12.42 16.19 -13.83
N ASN A 98 12.13 16.36 -12.55
CA ASN A 98 12.12 17.64 -11.86
C ASN A 98 12.67 17.44 -10.43
N ASP A 99 13.88 17.90 -10.19
CA ASP A 99 14.57 17.73 -8.89
C ASP A 99 13.89 18.48 -7.73
N SER A 100 12.95 19.38 -7.99
CA SER A 100 12.13 20.03 -6.97
C SER A 100 10.92 19.17 -6.54
N SER A 101 10.63 18.08 -7.23
CA SER A 101 9.55 17.19 -6.90
C SER A 101 10.00 16.15 -5.85
N ASP A 102 9.12 15.83 -4.92
CA ASP A 102 9.38 14.74 -3.97
C ASP A 102 9.53 13.38 -4.67
N ILE A 103 8.84 13.16 -5.81
CA ILE A 103 8.95 11.98 -6.66
C ILE A 103 9.89 12.19 -7.85
N ALA A 104 10.95 12.98 -7.65
CA ALA A 104 11.98 13.16 -8.67
C ALA A 104 12.60 11.81 -9.07
N ARG A 105 12.93 11.63 -10.37
CA ARG A 105 13.68 10.47 -10.83
C ARG A 105 14.95 10.26 -10.01
N GLY A 106 15.09 9.07 -9.42
CA GLY A 106 16.15 8.73 -8.48
C GLY A 106 15.75 8.89 -7.00
N CYS A 107 14.47 9.20 -6.70
CA CYS A 107 13.90 9.00 -5.36
C CYS A 107 13.81 7.50 -5.04
N ILE A 108 13.47 7.15 -3.81
CA ILE A 108 13.10 5.77 -3.45
C ILE A 108 11.58 5.76 -3.23
N LEU A 109 10.85 5.02 -4.05
CA LEU A 109 9.41 4.88 -4.01
C LEU A 109 9.10 3.40 -3.81
N GLU A 110 8.60 3.03 -2.64
CA GLU A 110 8.45 1.63 -2.22
C GLU A 110 7.05 1.34 -1.70
N ARG A 111 6.68 0.05 -1.73
CA ARG A 111 5.46 -0.48 -1.10
C ARG A 111 4.15 0.17 -1.56
N PRO A 112 3.94 0.49 -2.85
CA PRO A 112 2.70 1.12 -3.29
C PRO A 112 1.49 0.22 -2.99
N LYS A 113 0.42 0.83 -2.46
CA LYS A 113 -0.87 0.20 -2.20
C LYS A 113 -1.98 1.11 -2.69
N VAL A 114 -3.02 0.51 -3.25
CA VAL A 114 -4.18 1.25 -3.78
C VAL A 114 -5.45 0.77 -3.11
N ILE A 115 -6.30 1.73 -2.75
CA ILE A 115 -7.66 1.49 -2.27
C ILE A 115 -8.65 2.33 -3.06
N TYR A 116 -9.87 1.82 -3.23
CA TYR A 116 -10.97 2.55 -3.86
C TYR A 116 -11.80 3.28 -2.81
N ASN A 117 -12.04 4.56 -3.03
CA ASN A 117 -12.92 5.36 -2.19
C ASN A 117 -14.30 5.48 -2.83
N ALA A 118 -15.28 4.75 -2.30
CA ALA A 118 -16.63 4.72 -2.83
C ALA A 118 -17.36 6.06 -2.69
N LYS A 119 -17.00 6.92 -1.71
CA LYS A 119 -17.61 8.24 -1.51
C LYS A 119 -17.20 9.23 -2.62
N THR A 120 -15.96 9.17 -3.05
CA THR A 120 -15.39 10.11 -4.05
C THR A 120 -15.29 9.51 -5.45
N GLY A 121 -15.45 8.20 -5.59
CA GLY A 121 -15.24 7.47 -6.84
C GLY A 121 -13.78 7.44 -7.30
N LYS A 122 -12.83 7.66 -6.39
CA LYS A 122 -11.40 7.75 -6.72
C LYS A 122 -10.63 6.54 -6.25
N PHE A 123 -9.56 6.23 -6.97
CA PHE A 123 -8.52 5.29 -6.56
C PHE A 123 -7.40 6.07 -5.91
N VAL A 124 -7.04 5.70 -4.68
CA VAL A 124 -6.03 6.39 -3.87
C VAL A 124 -4.86 5.46 -3.64
N MET A 125 -3.68 5.90 -4.07
CA MET A 125 -2.42 5.19 -3.89
C MET A 125 -1.63 5.86 -2.78
N TRP A 126 -1.18 5.08 -1.79
CA TRP A 126 -0.17 5.48 -0.82
C TRP A 126 1.10 4.66 -1.03
N PHE A 127 2.24 5.23 -0.68
CA PHE A 127 3.54 4.59 -0.81
C PHE A 127 4.58 5.20 0.15
N HIS A 128 5.59 4.42 0.49
CA HIS A 128 6.79 4.89 1.16
C HIS A 128 7.65 5.71 0.20
N LEU A 129 8.13 6.85 0.65
CA LEU A 129 8.95 7.75 -0.16
C LEU A 129 10.17 8.25 0.59
N GLU A 130 11.34 8.05 -0.05
CA GLU A 130 12.58 8.71 0.33
C GLU A 130 13.00 9.70 -0.76
N LEU A 131 13.44 10.87 -0.34
CA LEU A 131 13.81 11.93 -1.28
C LEU A 131 15.13 11.60 -1.98
N LYS A 132 15.25 11.98 -3.24
CA LYS A 132 16.45 11.80 -4.05
C LYS A 132 17.71 12.22 -3.30
N GLY A 133 18.68 11.31 -3.20
CA GLY A 133 19.98 11.56 -2.56
C GLY A 133 19.96 11.71 -1.03
N LYS A 134 18.84 11.38 -0.36
CA LYS A 134 18.70 11.47 1.10
C LYS A 134 18.74 10.12 1.82
N GLY A 135 18.96 9.02 1.08
CA GLY A 135 18.89 7.66 1.64
C GLY A 135 17.52 7.43 2.29
N TYR A 136 17.49 6.78 3.44
CA TYR A 136 16.26 6.46 4.18
C TYR A 136 15.96 7.44 5.34
N ALA A 137 16.38 8.71 5.22
CA ALA A 137 16.22 9.70 6.30
C ALA A 137 14.88 10.46 6.24
N ALA A 138 14.24 10.55 5.08
CA ALA A 138 13.00 11.28 4.92
C ALA A 138 11.82 10.53 5.53
N ALA A 139 11.72 9.22 5.31
CA ALA A 139 10.69 8.31 5.83
C ALA A 139 9.27 8.90 5.69
N ARG A 140 8.91 9.28 4.46
CA ARG A 140 7.65 9.95 4.15
C ARG A 140 6.61 8.98 3.62
N ALA A 141 5.35 9.26 3.88
CA ALA A 141 4.23 8.71 3.13
C ALA A 141 3.92 9.62 1.93
N GLY A 142 3.89 9.07 0.73
CA GLY A 142 3.43 9.74 -0.48
C GLY A 142 2.00 9.34 -0.81
N VAL A 143 1.21 10.26 -1.39
CA VAL A 143 -0.17 9.99 -1.83
C VAL A 143 -0.39 10.48 -3.25
N ALA A 144 -1.07 9.64 -4.04
CA ALA A 144 -1.47 9.92 -5.42
C ALA A 144 -2.91 9.45 -5.66
N VAL A 145 -3.58 10.00 -6.68
CA VAL A 145 -4.99 9.74 -6.98
C VAL A 145 -5.22 9.53 -8.46
N SER A 146 -6.17 8.64 -8.80
CA SER A 146 -6.62 8.41 -10.18
C SER A 146 -8.14 8.28 -10.25
N ASP A 147 -8.69 8.53 -11.44
CA ASP A 147 -10.10 8.27 -11.79
C ASP A 147 -10.32 6.83 -12.26
N THR A 148 -9.24 6.13 -12.62
CA THR A 148 -9.29 4.75 -13.12
C THR A 148 -8.39 3.83 -12.30
N PRO A 149 -8.73 2.54 -12.16
CA PRO A 149 -7.97 1.63 -11.31
C PRO A 149 -6.50 1.49 -11.74
N ALA A 150 -6.21 1.36 -13.02
CA ALA A 150 -4.84 1.18 -13.52
C ALA A 150 -4.02 2.48 -13.58
N GLY A 151 -4.63 3.64 -13.37
CA GLY A 151 -3.97 4.94 -13.51
C GLY A 151 -4.28 5.62 -14.84
N PRO A 152 -3.57 6.71 -15.24
CA PRO A 152 -2.42 7.24 -14.52
C PRO A 152 -2.79 7.91 -13.19
N TYR A 153 -1.95 7.71 -12.19
CA TYR A 153 -2.08 8.37 -10.90
C TYR A 153 -1.37 9.72 -10.92
N ARG A 154 -2.01 10.71 -10.33
CA ARG A 154 -1.44 12.05 -10.15
C ARG A 154 -0.95 12.18 -8.70
N PHE A 155 0.35 12.40 -8.54
CA PHE A 155 0.96 12.69 -7.24
C PHE A 155 0.34 13.94 -6.62
N ILE A 156 0.00 13.87 -5.33
CA ILE A 156 -0.60 14.98 -4.57
C ILE A 156 0.45 15.64 -3.68
N ARG A 157 1.07 14.85 -2.79
CA ARG A 157 2.07 15.31 -1.82
C ARG A 157 2.77 14.15 -1.15
N SER A 158 3.81 14.46 -0.39
CA SER A 158 4.37 13.57 0.61
C SER A 158 4.72 14.31 1.91
N GLY A 159 4.90 13.55 2.97
CA GLY A 159 5.32 14.09 4.27
C GLY A 159 5.46 12.99 5.31
N ARG A 160 6.09 13.31 6.42
CA ARG A 160 5.97 12.52 7.65
C ARG A 160 4.54 12.66 8.18
N VAL A 161 4.07 11.67 8.89
CA VAL A 161 2.66 11.55 9.27
C VAL A 161 2.40 12.01 10.70
N ASN A 162 1.17 12.46 10.99
CA ASN A 162 0.70 12.78 12.33
C ASN A 162 1.56 13.80 13.11
N ALA A 163 2.11 14.83 12.44
CA ALA A 163 2.89 15.89 13.09
C ALA A 163 2.07 16.59 14.19
N GLY A 164 2.67 16.76 15.37
CA GLY A 164 2.03 17.38 16.55
C GLY A 164 0.94 16.52 17.20
N LYS A 165 0.84 15.22 16.85
CA LYS A 165 -0.16 14.31 17.42
C LYS A 165 0.52 13.20 18.22
N LEU A 166 -0.06 12.87 19.37
CA LEU A 166 0.29 11.68 20.15
C LEU A 166 -0.65 10.51 19.79
N PRO A 167 -0.20 9.27 19.99
CA PRO A 167 -1.07 8.09 19.86
C PRO A 167 -2.31 8.23 20.76
N VAL A 168 -3.49 7.85 20.26
CA VAL A 168 -4.75 7.99 21.01
C VAL A 168 -4.88 6.99 22.17
N ASP A 169 -4.07 5.96 22.19
CA ASP A 169 -3.97 4.97 23.25
C ASP A 169 -2.98 5.35 24.37
N MET A 170 -2.31 6.48 24.26
CA MET A 170 -1.50 7.06 25.34
C MET A 170 -2.39 7.84 26.30
N ASP A 171 -2.58 7.31 27.50
CA ASP A 171 -3.27 8.00 28.58
C ASP A 171 -2.43 9.13 29.22
N GLY A 172 -3.02 9.87 30.14
CA GLY A 172 -2.32 10.99 30.81
C GLY A 172 -1.07 10.56 31.56
N GLN A 173 -1.00 9.31 32.07
CA GLN A 173 0.18 8.80 32.74
C GLN A 173 1.31 8.51 31.74
N ALA A 174 0.97 7.88 30.59
CA ALA A 174 1.92 7.63 29.51
C ALA A 174 2.47 8.96 28.94
N VAL A 175 1.62 9.97 28.75
CA VAL A 175 2.03 11.31 28.32
C VAL A 175 2.98 11.96 29.33
N ALA A 176 2.71 11.87 30.63
CA ALA A 176 3.61 12.40 31.68
C ALA A 176 4.99 11.71 31.64
N VAL A 177 5.04 10.42 31.32
CA VAL A 177 6.31 9.69 31.16
C VAL A 177 7.10 10.22 29.96
N LEU A 178 6.43 10.58 28.86
CA LEU A 178 7.12 11.17 27.70
C LEU A 178 7.94 12.40 28.07
N ASP A 179 7.44 13.24 28.98
CA ASP A 179 8.14 14.45 29.40
C ASP A 179 9.48 14.15 30.07
N THR A 180 9.62 13.00 30.69
CA THR A 180 10.87 12.56 31.33
C THR A 180 11.90 11.99 30.36
N LEU A 181 11.48 11.57 29.17
CA LEU A 181 12.35 10.96 28.16
C LEU A 181 13.18 12.03 27.43
N ASN A 182 14.49 11.78 27.31
CA ASN A 182 15.40 12.60 26.52
C ASN A 182 16.30 11.69 25.68
N ALA A 183 16.22 11.83 24.36
CA ALA A 183 16.96 10.98 23.42
C ALA A 183 18.51 11.02 23.67
N LYS A 184 19.04 12.13 24.19
CA LYS A 184 20.47 12.26 24.53
C LYS A 184 20.93 11.33 25.65
N ASN A 185 20.00 10.81 26.44
CA ASN A 185 20.31 9.86 27.51
C ASN A 185 20.43 8.41 27.00
N TYR A 186 20.15 8.16 25.71
CA TYR A 186 20.07 6.84 25.10
C TYR A 186 20.92 6.74 23.82
N GLU A 187 22.19 7.11 23.95
CA GLU A 187 23.12 7.10 22.80
C GLU A 187 23.41 5.70 22.26
N LYS A 188 23.38 4.70 23.16
CA LYS A 188 23.64 3.32 22.80
C LYS A 188 22.31 2.57 22.59
N TRP A 189 22.02 2.29 21.33
CA TRP A 189 20.84 1.52 20.92
C TRP A 189 20.95 0.05 21.34
N TRP A 190 19.81 -0.61 21.41
CA TRP A 190 19.67 -2.06 21.69
C TRP A 190 20.08 -2.46 23.12
N THR A 191 20.20 -1.53 24.04
CA THR A 191 20.26 -1.83 25.48
C THR A 191 18.86 -2.01 26.06
N PRO A 192 18.71 -2.74 27.19
CA PRO A 192 17.42 -2.87 27.85
C PRO A 192 16.78 -1.52 28.19
N GLU A 193 17.57 -0.55 28.65
CA GLU A 193 17.13 0.80 29.02
C GLU A 193 16.65 1.58 27.80
N TRP A 194 17.35 1.45 26.68
CA TRP A 194 16.94 2.07 25.42
C TRP A 194 15.64 1.43 24.90
N THR A 195 15.52 0.10 24.94
CA THR A 195 14.32 -0.63 24.52
C THR A 195 13.12 -0.24 25.38
N ASP A 196 13.30 -0.13 26.69
CA ASP A 196 12.25 0.33 27.62
C ASP A 196 11.82 1.78 27.30
N ALA A 197 12.78 2.66 26.99
CA ALA A 197 12.47 4.03 26.61
C ALA A 197 11.70 4.10 25.27
N VAL A 198 12.05 3.27 24.28
CA VAL A 198 11.30 3.14 23.02
C VAL A 198 9.89 2.66 23.27
N ASN A 199 9.71 1.63 24.10
CA ASN A 199 8.38 1.15 24.49
C ASN A 199 7.54 2.28 25.11
N LYS A 200 8.14 3.13 25.91
CA LYS A 200 7.51 4.31 26.53
C LYS A 200 7.30 5.50 25.58
N GLY A 201 7.76 5.44 24.33
CA GLY A 201 7.52 6.45 23.31
C GLY A 201 8.67 7.44 23.09
N LEU A 202 9.92 7.08 23.40
CA LEU A 202 11.12 7.92 23.16
C LEU A 202 11.16 8.46 21.72
N ILE A 203 10.91 7.58 20.74
CA ILE A 203 10.96 7.96 19.32
C ILE A 203 9.71 8.76 18.93
N VAL A 204 8.53 8.41 19.45
CA VAL A 204 7.31 9.23 19.27
C VAL A 204 7.55 10.67 19.69
N LYS A 205 8.17 10.88 20.87
CA LYS A 205 8.53 12.22 21.36
C LYS A 205 9.54 12.92 20.45
N ARG A 206 10.58 12.19 20.03
CA ARG A 206 11.61 12.75 19.12
C ARG A 206 10.99 13.29 17.83
N ASP A 207 10.03 12.55 17.28
CA ASP A 207 9.44 12.83 15.97
C ASP A 207 8.10 13.60 16.06
N LEU A 208 7.69 14.04 17.26
CA LEU A 208 6.38 14.65 17.51
C LEU A 208 6.13 15.85 16.61
N ASP A 209 7.02 16.83 16.61
CA ASP A 209 6.83 18.09 15.89
C ASP A 209 7.00 17.92 14.38
N GLY A 210 7.97 17.09 13.97
CA GLY A 210 8.28 16.83 12.55
C GLY A 210 7.38 15.80 11.87
N GLY A 211 6.58 15.08 12.64
CA GLY A 211 5.78 13.96 12.21
C GLY A 211 6.50 12.63 12.30
N GLN A 212 5.71 11.58 12.48
CA GLN A 212 6.17 10.20 12.60
C GLN A 212 6.73 9.70 11.27
N MET A 213 7.72 8.82 11.32
CA MET A 213 8.23 8.11 10.14
C MET A 213 7.15 7.22 9.54
N SER A 214 7.17 7.06 8.21
CA SER A 214 6.36 6.07 7.51
C SER A 214 7.23 5.36 6.48
N ARG A 215 7.48 4.07 6.69
CA ARG A 215 8.26 3.21 5.80
C ARG A 215 7.40 2.08 5.25
N ASP A 216 7.81 0.83 5.35
CA ASP A 216 7.02 -0.31 4.87
C ASP A 216 5.57 -0.23 5.32
N MET A 217 4.64 -0.38 4.40
CA MET A 217 3.26 -0.04 4.67
C MET A 217 2.24 -0.91 3.94
N THR A 218 1.03 -0.94 4.47
CA THR A 218 -0.16 -1.40 3.77
C THR A 218 -1.35 -0.49 4.06
N LEU A 219 -2.44 -0.71 3.32
CA LEU A 219 -3.72 -0.04 3.52
C LEU A 219 -4.81 -1.06 3.85
N TYR A 220 -5.80 -0.64 4.60
CA TYR A 220 -6.99 -1.43 4.88
C TYR A 220 -8.23 -0.53 4.85
N VAL A 221 -9.29 -0.99 4.19
CA VAL A 221 -10.62 -0.37 4.25
C VAL A 221 -11.53 -1.32 4.98
N ASP A 222 -12.12 -0.86 6.07
CA ASP A 222 -13.06 -1.67 6.86
C ASP A 222 -14.48 -1.60 6.31
N GLU A 223 -15.35 -2.46 6.81
CA GLU A 223 -16.73 -2.62 6.36
C GLU A 223 -17.58 -1.36 6.54
N ASP A 224 -17.20 -0.48 7.48
CA ASP A 224 -17.84 0.83 7.68
C ASP A 224 -17.35 1.93 6.71
N GLY A 225 -16.40 1.59 5.84
CA GLY A 225 -15.79 2.49 4.88
C GLY A 225 -14.69 3.38 5.46
N LYS A 226 -14.27 3.18 6.70
CA LYS A 226 -13.07 3.81 7.22
C LYS A 226 -11.83 3.15 6.64
N ALA A 227 -10.84 3.95 6.34
CA ALA A 227 -9.57 3.47 5.82
C ALA A 227 -8.43 3.74 6.80
N TYR A 228 -7.49 2.83 6.80
CA TYR A 228 -6.34 2.84 7.70
C TYR A 228 -5.05 2.68 6.91
N HIS A 229 -4.05 3.46 7.29
CA HIS A 229 -2.67 3.34 6.87
C HIS A 229 -1.88 2.66 7.99
N ILE A 230 -1.31 1.50 7.69
CA ILE A 230 -0.54 0.67 8.63
C ILE A 230 0.91 0.69 8.13
N TYR A 231 1.82 1.18 8.95
CA TYR A 231 3.19 1.42 8.49
C TYR A 231 4.22 1.19 9.59
N SER A 232 5.42 0.83 9.17
CA SER A 232 6.59 0.75 10.03
C SER A 232 7.10 2.16 10.33
N SER A 233 7.27 2.46 11.59
CA SER A 233 7.68 3.74 12.13
C SER A 233 8.78 3.58 13.18
N GLU A 234 9.18 4.69 13.81
CA GLU A 234 10.12 4.65 14.94
C GLU A 234 11.40 3.85 14.60
N GLU A 235 12.04 4.13 13.45
CA GLU A 235 13.21 3.40 12.91
C GLU A 235 12.92 1.91 12.64
N ASN A 236 11.73 1.59 12.16
CA ASN A 236 11.19 0.22 11.98
C ASN A 236 10.98 -0.57 13.29
N LEU A 237 11.03 0.12 14.44
CA LEU A 237 10.87 -0.53 15.74
C LEU A 237 9.41 -0.78 16.11
N THR A 238 8.49 0.00 15.55
CA THR A 238 7.08 -0.01 15.95
C THR A 238 6.19 0.11 14.72
N LEU A 239 5.14 -0.69 14.64
CA LEU A 239 4.08 -0.45 13.68
C LEU A 239 3.15 0.63 14.22
N GLN A 240 2.66 1.49 13.33
CA GLN A 240 1.60 2.43 13.64
C GLN A 240 0.41 2.19 12.71
N ILE A 241 -0.81 2.29 13.26
CA ILE A 241 -2.07 2.22 12.52
C ILE A 241 -2.71 3.60 12.63
N ALA A 242 -2.81 4.30 11.52
CA ALA A 242 -3.39 5.64 11.46
C ALA A 242 -4.67 5.67 10.62
N GLU A 243 -5.71 6.31 11.15
CA GLU A 243 -6.98 6.52 10.44
C GLU A 243 -6.78 7.56 9.33
N LEU A 244 -7.30 7.26 8.14
CA LEU A 244 -7.34 8.19 7.02
C LEU A 244 -8.61 9.04 7.04
N SER A 245 -8.53 10.23 6.43
CA SER A 245 -9.69 11.11 6.20
C SER A 245 -10.73 10.46 5.28
N ASP A 246 -11.93 11.01 5.25
CA ASP A 246 -13.05 10.50 4.45
C ASP A 246 -12.78 10.39 2.93
N ASP A 247 -11.87 11.20 2.40
CA ASP A 247 -11.40 11.14 1.01
C ASP A 247 -10.17 10.24 0.81
N TYR A 248 -9.66 9.64 1.89
CA TYR A 248 -8.46 8.81 1.97
C TYR A 248 -7.14 9.53 1.59
N LEU A 249 -7.18 10.85 1.45
CA LEU A 249 -6.01 11.62 1.00
C LEU A 249 -5.16 12.17 2.14
N SER A 250 -5.62 12.08 3.40
CA SER A 250 -4.93 12.62 4.58
C SER A 250 -5.07 11.68 5.78
N HIS A 251 -4.23 11.87 6.79
CA HIS A 251 -4.43 11.27 8.11
C HIS A 251 -5.33 12.18 8.96
N THR A 252 -6.21 11.59 9.76
CA THR A 252 -7.06 12.34 10.73
C THR A 252 -6.26 12.86 11.92
N GLY A 253 -5.10 12.29 12.17
CA GLY A 253 -4.29 12.48 13.37
C GLY A 253 -4.54 11.42 14.45
N ASN A 254 -5.56 10.56 14.28
CA ASN A 254 -5.81 9.43 15.16
C ASN A 254 -4.91 8.26 14.74
N TYR A 255 -4.06 7.80 15.65
CA TYR A 255 -3.23 6.63 15.42
C TYR A 255 -2.92 5.91 16.73
N VAL A 256 -2.58 4.64 16.63
CA VAL A 256 -2.13 3.77 17.73
C VAL A 256 -0.78 3.16 17.40
N ARG A 257 -0.07 2.73 18.43
CA ARG A 257 1.18 1.97 18.33
C ARG A 257 0.92 0.48 18.50
N VAL A 258 1.51 -0.34 17.64
CA VAL A 258 1.38 -1.81 17.70
C VAL A 258 2.76 -2.42 17.81
N ALA A 259 2.92 -3.37 18.72
CA ALA A 259 4.20 -4.04 19.02
C ALA A 259 5.37 -3.05 19.16
N PRO A 260 5.33 -2.07 20.09
CA PRO A 260 6.42 -1.13 20.31
C PRO A 260 7.74 -1.85 20.54
N ALA A 261 8.82 -1.39 19.93
CA ALA A 261 10.15 -2.00 19.94
C ALA A 261 10.19 -3.45 19.40
N GLY A 262 9.14 -3.92 18.74
CA GLY A 262 9.05 -5.27 18.17
C GLY A 262 9.87 -5.47 16.91
N HIS A 263 10.33 -4.36 16.28
CA HIS A 263 11.16 -4.36 15.07
C HIS A 263 10.47 -5.08 13.90
N ASN A 264 9.35 -4.49 13.43
CA ASN A 264 8.47 -5.07 12.43
C ASN A 264 8.41 -4.24 11.16
N GLU A 265 8.39 -4.91 10.01
CA GLU A 265 8.23 -4.32 8.69
C GLU A 265 7.27 -5.14 7.81
N ALA A 266 7.03 -4.68 6.58
CA ALA A 266 6.19 -5.33 5.56
C ALA A 266 4.82 -5.79 6.08
N PRO A 267 4.01 -4.94 6.73
CA PRO A 267 2.73 -5.34 7.27
C PRO A 267 1.75 -5.76 6.17
N ALA A 268 1.00 -6.83 6.43
CA ALA A 268 -0.16 -7.24 5.67
C ALA A 268 -1.30 -7.52 6.66
N ILE A 269 -2.52 -7.14 6.30
CA ILE A 269 -3.70 -7.29 7.16
C ILE A 269 -4.88 -7.87 6.38
N PHE A 270 -5.66 -8.69 7.04
CA PHE A 270 -6.94 -9.18 6.54
C PHE A 270 -7.90 -9.44 7.70
N LYS A 271 -9.20 -9.49 7.40
CA LYS A 271 -10.24 -9.85 8.35
C LYS A 271 -10.83 -11.21 7.97
N LYS A 272 -10.96 -12.10 8.95
CA LYS A 272 -11.60 -13.41 8.77
C LYS A 272 -12.41 -13.76 10.02
N ASP A 273 -13.67 -14.12 9.82
CA ASP A 273 -14.58 -14.52 10.91
C ASP A 273 -14.67 -13.48 12.05
N GLY A 274 -14.70 -12.18 11.68
CA GLY A 274 -14.76 -11.06 12.62
C GLY A 274 -13.44 -10.72 13.32
N THR A 275 -12.38 -11.48 13.09
CA THR A 275 -11.05 -11.28 13.67
C THR A 275 -10.11 -10.64 12.64
N TYR A 276 -9.37 -9.62 13.06
CA TYR A 276 -8.30 -9.03 12.25
C TYR A 276 -7.00 -9.80 12.46
N TRP A 277 -6.38 -10.14 11.36
CA TRP A 277 -5.10 -10.84 11.32
C TRP A 277 -4.06 -9.94 10.67
N MET A 278 -2.95 -9.76 11.34
CA MET A 278 -1.82 -9.01 10.81
C MET A 278 -0.59 -9.90 10.73
N ILE A 279 0.05 -9.90 9.55
CA ILE A 279 1.30 -10.60 9.30
C ILE A 279 2.36 -9.53 9.06
N THR A 280 3.49 -9.67 9.72
CA THR A 280 4.64 -8.79 9.56
C THR A 280 5.91 -9.61 9.39
N SER A 281 6.98 -8.99 8.93
CA SER A 281 8.32 -9.59 8.99
C SER A 281 9.18 -8.87 10.02
N GLY A 282 10.18 -9.57 10.57
CA GLY A 282 11.26 -8.94 11.32
C GLY A 282 12.23 -8.23 10.35
N CYS A 283 12.93 -7.22 10.83
CA CYS A 283 13.88 -6.47 10.02
C CYS A 283 15.20 -7.24 9.83
N THR A 284 15.14 -8.38 9.16
CA THR A 284 16.29 -9.27 8.90
C THR A 284 16.80 -9.19 7.47
N GLY A 285 16.40 -8.14 6.74
CA GLY A 285 16.65 -8.00 5.31
C GLY A 285 15.97 -9.13 4.53
N TRP A 286 16.71 -9.85 3.70
CA TRP A 286 16.20 -10.96 2.89
C TRP A 286 16.33 -12.33 3.56
N ALA A 287 16.84 -12.40 4.80
CA ALA A 287 16.89 -13.66 5.55
C ALA A 287 15.48 -14.06 6.01
N PRO A 288 15.10 -15.35 5.90
CA PRO A 288 13.81 -15.81 6.40
C PRO A 288 13.63 -15.53 7.89
N ASN A 289 12.47 -15.06 8.27
CA ASN A 289 12.05 -14.92 9.67
C ASN A 289 10.58 -15.32 9.81
N CYS A 290 10.15 -15.53 11.04
CA CYS A 290 8.83 -16.03 11.35
C CYS A 290 8.15 -15.03 12.28
N LEU A 291 7.12 -14.31 11.80
CA LEU A 291 6.32 -13.42 12.64
C LEU A 291 4.85 -13.45 12.17
N LEU A 292 4.00 -13.97 13.05
CA LEU A 292 2.54 -13.91 12.93
C LEU A 292 1.99 -13.32 14.23
N TYR A 293 1.20 -12.26 14.10
CA TYR A 293 0.49 -11.66 15.24
C TYR A 293 -1.03 -11.71 15.00
N THR A 294 -1.76 -11.98 16.06
CA THR A 294 -3.22 -11.98 16.06
C THR A 294 -3.74 -10.89 16.99
#